data_17f09c9b1d2d3c53d41159f71c1ec529
#
_entry.id   17f09c9b1d2d3c53d41159f71c1ec529
#
_cell.length_a   1.000
_cell.length_b   1.000
_cell.length_c   1.000
_cell.angle_alpha   90.00
_cell.angle_beta   90.00
_cell.angle_gamma   90.00
#
_symmetry.space_group_name_H-M   'P 1'
#
loop_
_entity.id
_entity.type
_entity.pdbx_description
1 polymer ?
#
loop_
_entity_poly.entity_id
_entity_poly.type
_entity_poly.pdbx_seq_one_letter_code
_entity_poly.pdbx_strand_id
1 'polypeptide(L)'
;MSNINFIPEIPLTWLTCPIYAEGVLLPKRNESSPDRYSDGKVPFGRAWKEELTVNDSALMIEREPDKFKAIGVFTGQKSDGLVIFDVDRNLGVIEKKWGKDLKKAPKVTSLRKNAAKFLFKVPQDLVTEVASISQTAAGQEGWEVLWGGQGVIAVSYTHLTLPTKA
;
A
#
# COMPACT_ATOMS: atom_id res chain seq x y z
N MET A 1 -17.59 -14.18 5.26
CA MET A 1 -17.59 -12.91 5.99
C MET A 1 -16.28 -12.22 5.69
N SER A 2 -16.33 -11.12 4.96
CA SER A 2 -15.16 -10.33 4.64
C SER A 2 -14.65 -9.67 5.92
N ASN A 3 -13.41 -9.97 6.32
CA ASN A 3 -12.73 -9.30 7.42
C ASN A 3 -12.35 -7.86 7.01
N ILE A 4 -13.35 -7.04 6.75
CA ILE A 4 -13.18 -5.61 6.42
C ILE A 4 -12.97 -4.78 7.71
N ASN A 5 -12.53 -5.40 8.80
CA ASN A 5 -12.38 -4.74 10.09
C ASN A 5 -11.26 -3.70 10.16
N PHE A 6 -10.45 -3.54 9.10
CA PHE A 6 -9.33 -2.57 9.08
C PHE A 6 -9.63 -1.26 8.35
N ILE A 7 -10.77 -1.15 7.68
CA ILE A 7 -11.15 0.03 6.91
C ILE A 7 -11.31 1.28 7.77
N PRO A 8 -11.84 1.21 9.01
CA PRO A 8 -12.00 2.39 9.86
C PRO A 8 -10.68 3.07 10.25
N GLU A 9 -9.56 2.36 10.10
CA GLU A 9 -8.24 2.87 10.52
C GLU A 9 -7.48 3.59 9.40
N ILE A 10 -7.93 3.44 8.15
CA ILE A 10 -7.33 4.15 7.01
C ILE A 10 -7.96 5.54 6.92
N PRO A 11 -7.16 6.62 6.99
CA PRO A 11 -7.68 7.98 6.90
C PRO A 11 -8.43 8.23 5.58
N LEU A 12 -9.56 8.93 5.65
CA LEU A 12 -10.33 9.34 4.46
C LEU A 12 -9.55 10.28 3.52
N THR A 13 -8.50 10.92 4.03
CA THR A 13 -7.62 11.79 3.25
C THR A 13 -6.64 11.03 2.36
N TRP A 14 -6.51 9.71 2.56
CA TRP A 14 -5.65 8.89 1.71
C TRP A 14 -6.39 8.45 0.46
N LEU A 15 -5.72 8.56 -0.67
CA LEU A 15 -6.21 7.99 -1.92
C LEU A 15 -5.97 6.49 -1.93
N THR A 16 -6.99 5.75 -2.26
CA THR A 16 -6.97 4.29 -2.27
C THR A 16 -7.42 3.72 -3.62
N CYS A 17 -7.24 2.47 -3.82
CA CYS A 17 -7.82 1.72 -4.93
C CYS A 17 -8.07 0.27 -4.55
N PRO A 18 -9.09 -0.38 -5.10
CA PRO A 18 -9.20 -1.81 -5.06
C PRO A 18 -8.06 -2.46 -5.82
N ILE A 19 -7.57 -3.59 -5.34
CA ILE A 19 -6.56 -4.40 -5.99
C ILE A 19 -7.23 -5.65 -6.55
N TYR A 20 -6.98 -5.96 -7.83
CA TYR A 20 -7.49 -7.16 -8.46
C TYR A 20 -6.98 -8.41 -7.75
N ALA A 21 -7.88 -9.37 -7.53
CA ALA A 21 -7.51 -10.67 -7.02
C ALA A 21 -6.56 -11.39 -7.99
N GLU A 22 -5.73 -12.28 -7.45
CA GLU A 22 -4.86 -13.13 -8.27
C GLU A 22 -5.67 -13.98 -9.24
N GLY A 23 -5.19 -14.10 -10.47
CA GLY A 23 -5.85 -14.87 -11.53
C GLY A 23 -7.04 -14.18 -12.21
N VAL A 24 -7.42 -12.98 -11.80
CA VAL A 24 -8.47 -12.21 -12.48
C VAL A 24 -7.95 -11.67 -13.81
N LEU A 25 -8.75 -11.86 -14.88
CA LEU A 25 -8.46 -11.29 -16.19
C LEU A 25 -8.55 -9.77 -16.13
N LEU A 26 -7.45 -9.12 -16.51
CA LEU A 26 -7.34 -7.67 -16.50
C LEU A 26 -7.94 -7.06 -17.78
N PRO A 27 -8.46 -5.84 -17.71
CA PRO A 27 -8.88 -5.09 -18.89
C PRO A 27 -7.73 -5.00 -19.92
N LYS A 28 -8.04 -5.22 -21.18
CA LYS A 28 -7.08 -5.06 -22.27
C LYS A 28 -6.68 -3.59 -22.40
N ARG A 29 -5.43 -3.34 -22.73
CA ARG A 29 -4.93 -1.98 -23.01
C ARG A 29 -5.46 -1.46 -24.34
N ASN A 30 -5.59 -2.37 -25.32
CA ASN A 30 -6.22 -2.17 -26.62
C ASN A 30 -6.68 -3.55 -27.15
N GLU A 31 -7.44 -3.57 -28.24
CA GLU A 31 -8.02 -4.80 -28.80
C GLU A 31 -6.97 -5.86 -29.18
N SER A 32 -5.79 -5.44 -29.63
CA SER A 32 -4.69 -6.33 -30.03
C SER A 32 -3.80 -6.79 -28.88
N SER A 33 -4.01 -6.26 -27.66
CA SER A 33 -3.21 -6.65 -26.50
C SER A 33 -3.53 -8.09 -26.08
N PRO A 34 -2.51 -8.89 -25.71
CA PRO A 34 -2.74 -10.24 -25.17
C PRO A 34 -3.49 -10.18 -23.85
N ASP A 35 -4.19 -11.26 -23.53
CA ASP A 35 -4.84 -11.42 -22.25
C ASP A 35 -3.78 -11.39 -21.13
N ARG A 36 -4.10 -10.67 -20.07
CA ARG A 36 -3.27 -10.54 -18.88
C ARG A 36 -4.08 -10.83 -17.64
N TYR A 37 -3.46 -11.53 -16.71
CA TYR A 37 -4.08 -11.88 -15.44
C TYR A 37 -3.38 -11.16 -14.30
N SER A 38 -4.14 -10.83 -13.27
CA SER A 38 -3.61 -10.19 -12.07
C SER A 38 -2.73 -11.16 -11.27
N ASP A 39 -1.63 -10.66 -10.75
CA ASP A 39 -0.78 -11.32 -9.75
C ASP A 39 -1.20 -10.99 -8.30
N GLY A 40 -2.38 -10.39 -8.12
CA GLY A 40 -2.88 -9.94 -6.83
C GLY A 40 -2.32 -8.59 -6.35
N LYS A 41 -1.57 -7.88 -7.21
CA LYS A 41 -0.97 -6.57 -6.89
C LYS A 41 -1.40 -5.47 -7.86
N VAL A 42 -2.17 -5.80 -8.89
CA VAL A 42 -2.58 -4.85 -9.91
C VAL A 42 -3.72 -3.98 -9.41
N PRO A 43 -3.57 -2.64 -9.40
CA PRO A 43 -4.61 -1.72 -9.00
C PRO A 43 -5.73 -1.66 -10.04
N PHE A 44 -6.95 -1.42 -9.57
CA PHE A 44 -8.08 -1.14 -10.44
C PHE A 44 -7.87 0.16 -11.23
N GLY A 45 -7.96 0.04 -12.54
CA GLY A 45 -7.98 1.16 -13.46
C GLY A 45 -6.77 2.10 -13.33
N ARG A 46 -7.03 3.37 -13.58
CA ARG A 46 -6.11 4.48 -13.34
C ARG A 46 -6.49 5.16 -12.03
N ALA A 47 -6.50 4.40 -10.96
CA ALA A 47 -7.08 4.79 -9.68
C ALA A 47 -6.54 6.12 -9.12
N TRP A 48 -5.30 6.51 -9.45
CA TRP A 48 -4.78 7.86 -9.11
C TRP A 48 -5.54 9.02 -9.80
N LYS A 49 -6.33 8.74 -10.84
CA LYS A 49 -7.18 9.73 -11.51
C LYS A 49 -8.58 9.77 -10.95
N GLU A 50 -9.02 8.69 -10.31
CA GLU A 50 -10.38 8.56 -9.80
C GLU A 50 -10.51 9.09 -8.36
N GLU A 51 -9.38 9.34 -7.68
CA GLU A 51 -9.34 9.91 -6.32
C GLU A 51 -10.27 9.20 -5.32
N LEU A 52 -10.26 7.87 -5.36
CA LEU A 52 -11.12 7.05 -4.50
C LEU A 52 -10.69 7.15 -3.04
N THR A 53 -11.67 7.30 -2.16
CA THR A 53 -11.46 7.15 -0.71
C THR A 53 -11.43 5.68 -0.31
N VAL A 54 -11.03 5.40 0.93
CA VAL A 54 -11.11 4.05 1.49
C VAL A 54 -12.53 3.48 1.46
N ASN A 55 -13.54 4.32 1.68
CA ASN A 55 -14.94 3.90 1.64
C ASN A 55 -15.37 3.49 0.24
N ASP A 56 -14.95 4.24 -0.78
CA ASP A 56 -15.23 3.92 -2.18
C ASP A 56 -14.59 2.58 -2.57
N SER A 57 -13.32 2.38 -2.23
CA SER A 57 -12.60 1.15 -2.51
C SER A 57 -13.20 -0.06 -1.78
N ALA A 58 -13.61 0.11 -0.52
CA ALA A 58 -14.26 -0.91 0.27
C ALA A 58 -15.59 -1.35 -0.35
N LEU A 59 -16.41 -0.37 -0.77
CA LEU A 59 -17.68 -0.63 -1.41
C LEU A 59 -17.52 -1.40 -2.72
N MET A 60 -16.50 -1.09 -3.50
CA MET A 60 -16.19 -1.82 -4.73
C MET A 60 -15.79 -3.28 -4.43
N ILE A 61 -14.97 -3.51 -3.40
CA ILE A 61 -14.58 -4.86 -2.98
C ILE A 61 -15.80 -5.65 -2.50
N GLU A 62 -16.69 -5.02 -1.73
CA GLU A 62 -17.91 -5.65 -1.23
C GLU A 62 -18.85 -6.06 -2.36
N ARG A 63 -18.97 -5.23 -3.40
CA ARG A 63 -19.82 -5.50 -4.56
C ARG A 63 -19.26 -6.58 -5.50
N GLU A 64 -17.94 -6.67 -5.62
CA GLU A 64 -17.26 -7.59 -6.53
C GLU A 64 -16.13 -8.36 -5.80
N PRO A 65 -16.47 -9.17 -4.78
CA PRO A 65 -15.49 -9.84 -3.90
C PRO A 65 -14.62 -10.88 -4.62
N ASP A 66 -15.07 -11.40 -5.75
CA ASP A 66 -14.29 -12.32 -6.58
C ASP A 66 -13.29 -11.59 -7.48
N LYS A 67 -13.52 -10.31 -7.71
CA LYS A 67 -12.69 -9.48 -8.56
C LYS A 67 -11.60 -8.74 -7.78
N PHE A 68 -11.90 -8.29 -6.58
CA PHE A 68 -11.01 -7.50 -5.74
C PHE A 68 -10.78 -8.15 -4.38
N LYS A 69 -9.54 -8.14 -3.90
CA LYS A 69 -9.19 -8.78 -2.62
C LYS A 69 -8.35 -7.94 -1.67
N ALA A 70 -7.91 -6.77 -2.11
CA ALA A 70 -7.06 -5.92 -1.31
C ALA A 70 -7.32 -4.44 -1.58
N ILE A 71 -6.84 -3.60 -0.69
CA ILE A 71 -6.79 -2.14 -0.87
C ILE A 71 -5.34 -1.73 -1.07
N GLY A 72 -5.09 -0.96 -2.12
CA GLY A 72 -3.86 -0.21 -2.32
C GLY A 72 -4.03 1.22 -1.85
N VAL A 73 -2.94 1.83 -1.39
CA VAL A 73 -2.88 3.26 -1.08
C VAL A 73 -1.86 3.94 -1.99
N PHE A 74 -2.13 5.18 -2.36
CA PHE A 74 -1.17 6.02 -3.07
C PHE A 74 -0.40 6.84 -2.04
N THR A 75 0.91 6.87 -2.19
CA THR A 75 1.79 7.68 -1.35
C THR A 75 2.00 9.06 -1.95
N GLY A 76 2.44 9.99 -1.15
CA GLY A 76 2.81 11.32 -1.57
C GLY A 76 1.82 12.41 -1.14
N GLN A 77 1.94 13.56 -1.79
CA GLN A 77 1.21 14.76 -1.43
C GLN A 77 -0.32 14.58 -1.44
N LYS A 78 -0.85 13.86 -2.43
CA LYS A 78 -2.29 13.63 -2.57
C LYS A 78 -2.90 12.76 -1.46
N SER A 79 -2.09 11.99 -0.76
CA SER A 79 -2.50 11.20 0.42
C SER A 79 -1.95 11.81 1.71
N ASP A 80 -2.04 13.11 1.85
CA ASP A 80 -1.70 13.84 3.07
C ASP A 80 -0.24 13.62 3.54
N GLY A 81 0.67 13.47 2.57
CA GLY A 81 2.09 13.25 2.85
C GLY A 81 2.46 11.83 3.26
N LEU A 82 1.62 10.84 2.95
CA LEU A 82 1.90 9.43 3.25
C LEU A 82 3.18 8.97 2.55
N VAL A 83 4.09 8.39 3.33
CA VAL A 83 5.28 7.66 2.88
C VAL A 83 5.19 6.23 3.37
N ILE A 84 5.54 5.29 2.51
CA ILE A 84 5.70 3.89 2.89
C ILE A 84 7.17 3.50 2.77
N PHE A 85 7.73 3.00 3.87
CA PHE A 85 8.99 2.29 3.88
C PHE A 85 8.68 0.80 3.73
N ASP A 86 8.94 0.26 2.55
CA ASP A 86 8.62 -1.12 2.19
C ASP A 86 9.86 -2.00 2.34
N VAL A 87 9.78 -2.95 3.24
CA VAL A 87 10.83 -3.93 3.49
C VAL A 87 10.37 -5.28 2.94
N ASP A 88 10.97 -5.69 1.84
CA ASP A 88 10.64 -6.94 1.15
C ASP A 88 11.32 -8.17 1.74
N ARG A 89 12.45 -7.97 2.42
CA ARG A 89 13.25 -9.02 3.05
C ARG A 89 14.18 -8.45 4.11
N ASN A 90 14.79 -9.33 4.90
CA ASN A 90 15.74 -8.93 5.93
C ASN A 90 15.16 -7.99 7.01
N LEU A 91 13.86 -8.12 7.30
CA LEU A 91 13.18 -7.26 8.26
C LEU A 91 13.90 -7.17 9.61
N GLY A 92 14.41 -8.30 10.13
CA GLY A 92 15.15 -8.32 11.39
C GLY A 92 16.44 -7.48 11.38
N VAL A 93 17.14 -7.45 10.23
CA VAL A 93 18.33 -6.60 10.06
C VAL A 93 17.94 -5.12 10.02
N ILE A 94 16.88 -4.81 9.28
CA ILE A 94 16.35 -3.45 9.16
C ILE A 94 15.84 -2.93 10.50
N GLU A 95 15.08 -3.73 11.23
CA GLU A 95 14.58 -3.37 12.58
C GLU A 95 15.71 -3.19 13.59
N LYS A 96 16.81 -3.94 13.45
CA LYS A 96 17.99 -3.74 14.29
C LYS A 96 18.69 -2.41 14.00
N LYS A 97 18.77 -2.04 12.72
CA LYS A 97 19.42 -0.79 12.28
C LYS A 97 18.61 0.46 12.64
N TRP A 98 17.29 0.44 12.41
CA TRP A 98 16.40 1.60 12.57
C TRP A 98 15.26 1.36 13.58
N GLY A 99 15.38 0.37 14.44
CA GLY A 99 14.27 -0.10 15.27
C GLY A 99 13.68 0.96 16.21
N LYS A 100 14.45 1.95 16.65
CA LYS A 100 13.92 3.05 17.48
C LYS A 100 12.91 3.90 16.73
N ASP A 101 13.14 4.15 15.46
CA ASP A 101 12.28 4.96 14.61
C ASP A 101 11.10 4.14 14.06
N LEU A 102 11.36 2.91 13.65
CA LEU A 102 10.35 2.02 13.10
C LEU A 102 9.29 1.59 14.12
N LYS A 103 9.65 1.44 15.40
CA LYS A 103 8.70 1.08 16.47
C LYS A 103 7.57 2.10 16.66
N LYS A 104 7.78 3.34 16.24
CA LYS A 104 6.79 4.42 16.35
C LYS A 104 5.85 4.49 15.15
N ALA A 105 6.17 3.80 14.07
CA ALA A 105 5.39 3.82 12.84
C ALA A 105 4.31 2.72 12.86
N PRO A 106 3.11 3.00 12.33
CA PRO A 106 2.16 1.95 11.99
C PRO A 106 2.81 0.93 11.06
N LYS A 107 2.59 -0.34 11.34
CA LYS A 107 3.22 -1.45 10.62
C LYS A 107 2.16 -2.31 9.94
N VAL A 108 2.34 -2.55 8.66
CA VAL A 108 1.56 -3.52 7.90
C VAL A 108 2.40 -4.78 7.73
N THR A 109 1.93 -5.89 8.28
CA THR A 109 2.60 -7.20 8.12
C THR A 109 1.85 -8.05 7.12
N SER A 110 2.57 -8.86 6.37
CA SER A 110 2.02 -9.86 5.46
C SER A 110 2.39 -11.26 5.92
N LEU A 111 1.78 -12.29 5.33
CA LEU A 111 2.19 -13.68 5.54
C LEU A 111 3.61 -13.97 5.03
N ARG A 112 4.16 -13.07 4.22
CA ARG A 112 5.54 -13.19 3.74
C ARG A 112 6.49 -12.97 4.92
N LYS A 113 7.31 -13.97 5.19
CA LYS A 113 8.32 -13.90 6.25
C LYS A 113 9.35 -12.80 5.95
N ASN A 114 9.81 -12.12 6.99
CA ASN A 114 10.86 -11.10 6.92
C ASN A 114 10.52 -9.88 6.04
N ALA A 115 9.24 -9.59 5.88
CA ALA A 115 8.74 -8.44 5.12
C ALA A 115 7.74 -7.63 5.96
N ALA A 116 7.74 -6.32 5.79
CA ALA A 116 6.76 -5.42 6.39
C ALA A 116 6.77 -4.07 5.69
N LYS A 117 5.68 -3.33 5.82
CA LYS A 117 5.58 -1.94 5.40
C LYS A 117 5.39 -1.07 6.63
N PHE A 118 6.15 0.01 6.71
CA PHE A 118 6.03 1.01 7.76
C PHE A 118 5.48 2.30 7.17
N LEU A 119 4.49 2.87 7.83
CA LEU A 119 3.77 4.03 7.34
C LEU A 119 4.24 5.28 8.10
N PHE A 120 4.58 6.32 7.35
CA PHE A 120 4.99 7.59 7.90
C PHE A 120 4.20 8.72 7.25
N LYS A 121 4.13 9.85 7.93
CA LYS A 121 3.60 11.08 7.38
C LYS A 121 4.71 12.12 7.33
N VAL A 122 4.91 12.66 6.14
CA VAL A 122 5.81 13.81 5.96
C VAL A 122 5.08 15.07 6.41
N PRO A 123 5.69 15.90 7.28
CA PRO A 123 5.16 17.22 7.60
C PRO A 123 4.92 18.07 6.35
N GLN A 124 3.84 18.84 6.33
CA GLN A 124 3.40 19.56 5.13
C GLN A 124 4.45 20.55 4.58
N ASP A 125 5.24 21.15 5.46
CA ASP A 125 6.35 22.06 5.12
C ASP A 125 7.52 21.35 4.42
N LEU A 126 7.65 20.03 4.59
CA LEU A 126 8.71 19.22 3.98
C LEU A 126 8.26 18.46 2.73
N VAL A 127 6.97 18.47 2.38
CA VAL A 127 6.42 17.69 1.27
C VAL A 127 7.12 17.98 -0.06
N THR A 128 7.46 19.24 -0.34
CA THR A 128 8.17 19.65 -1.57
C THR A 128 9.60 19.14 -1.62
N GLU A 129 10.27 19.06 -0.49
CA GLU A 129 11.65 18.56 -0.40
C GLU A 129 11.70 17.05 -0.60
N VAL A 130 10.78 16.31 0.02
CA VAL A 130 10.69 14.85 -0.10
C VAL A 130 10.31 14.42 -1.50
N ALA A 131 9.47 15.17 -2.20
CA ALA A 131 9.05 14.86 -3.56
C ALA A 131 10.22 14.78 -4.57
N SER A 132 11.38 15.36 -4.24
CA SER A 132 12.60 15.26 -5.04
C SER A 132 13.49 14.05 -4.69
N ILE A 133 13.19 13.35 -3.59
CA ILE A 133 14.01 12.26 -3.07
C ILE A 133 13.28 10.94 -3.29
N SER A 134 13.48 10.33 -4.45
CA SER A 134 13.09 8.93 -4.66
C SER A 134 14.28 8.03 -4.29
N GLN A 135 14.11 7.19 -3.29
CA GLN A 135 15.16 6.25 -2.89
C GLN A 135 14.66 4.82 -2.88
N THR A 136 15.45 3.98 -3.49
CA THR A 136 15.24 2.54 -3.46
C THR A 136 16.59 1.82 -3.30
N ALA A 137 16.62 0.85 -2.42
CA ALA A 137 17.73 -0.08 -2.27
C ALA A 137 17.21 -1.52 -2.45
N ALA A 138 16.33 -1.71 -3.42
CA ALA A 138 15.64 -2.96 -3.68
C ALA A 138 16.60 -4.12 -4.00
N GLY A 139 17.79 -3.84 -4.55
CA GLY A 139 18.72 -4.88 -4.96
C GLY A 139 19.30 -5.67 -3.78
N GLN A 140 20.20 -5.10 -3.02
CA GLN A 140 20.97 -5.80 -1.98
C GLN A 140 20.31 -5.75 -0.60
N GLU A 141 19.79 -4.60 -0.19
CA GLU A 141 19.23 -4.41 1.15
C GLU A 141 17.76 -4.81 1.25
N GLY A 142 17.03 -4.87 0.14
CA GLY A 142 15.65 -5.36 0.08
C GLY A 142 14.63 -4.42 0.71
N TRP A 143 14.81 -3.11 0.55
CA TRP A 143 13.85 -2.10 0.96
C TRP A 143 13.69 -1.00 -0.09
N GLU A 144 12.57 -0.31 -0.04
CA GLU A 144 12.30 0.86 -0.86
C GLU A 144 11.46 1.89 -0.09
N VAL A 145 11.58 3.14 -0.50
CA VAL A 145 10.72 4.23 -0.03
C VAL A 145 9.75 4.59 -1.14
N LEU A 146 8.46 4.44 -0.87
CA LEU A 146 7.40 4.77 -1.82
C LEU A 146 6.92 6.20 -1.57
N TRP A 147 7.12 7.05 -2.57
CA TRP A 147 6.61 8.41 -2.64
C TRP A 147 6.10 8.69 -4.05
N GLY A 148 4.85 9.11 -4.17
CA GLY A 148 4.17 9.25 -5.46
C GLY A 148 3.88 7.92 -6.14
N GLY A 149 4.02 6.82 -5.42
CA GLY A 149 3.78 5.46 -5.85
C GLY A 149 2.65 4.79 -5.08
N GLN A 150 2.43 3.52 -5.38
CA GLN A 150 1.39 2.72 -4.78
C GLN A 150 1.98 1.70 -3.80
N GLY A 151 1.38 1.61 -2.62
CA GLY A 151 1.59 0.52 -1.69
C GLY A 151 0.33 -0.31 -1.51
N VAL A 152 0.44 -1.63 -1.55
CA VAL A 152 -0.69 -2.52 -1.26
C VAL A 152 -0.81 -2.72 0.23
N ILE A 153 -1.98 -2.41 0.77
CA ILE A 153 -2.41 -2.77 2.12
C ILE A 153 -3.47 -3.85 1.95
N ALA A 154 -3.05 -5.11 1.97
CA ALA A 154 -3.98 -6.20 1.74
C ALA A 154 -4.95 -6.38 2.90
N VAL A 155 -6.19 -6.65 2.59
CA VAL A 155 -7.27 -6.76 3.58
C VAL A 155 -7.37 -8.17 4.16
N SER A 156 -6.97 -9.23 3.42
CA SER A 156 -7.18 -10.62 3.85
C SER A 156 -5.94 -11.29 4.47
N TYR A 157 -4.73 -10.76 4.24
CA TYR A 157 -3.48 -11.41 4.66
C TYR A 157 -2.50 -10.46 5.36
N THR A 158 -2.91 -9.23 5.65
CA THR A 158 -2.09 -8.22 6.28
C THR A 158 -2.78 -7.67 7.52
N HIS A 159 -1.98 -7.40 8.55
CA HIS A 159 -2.42 -6.71 9.75
C HIS A 159 -1.77 -5.33 9.82
N LEU A 160 -2.59 -4.30 9.96
CA LEU A 160 -2.12 -2.98 10.34
C LEU A 160 -1.95 -2.94 11.85
N THR A 161 -0.73 -2.80 12.32
CA THR A 161 -0.44 -2.62 13.74
C THR A 161 -0.20 -1.13 13.99
N LEU A 162 -1.10 -0.52 14.73
CA LEU A 162 -0.90 0.85 15.21
C LEU A 162 0.06 0.85 16.41
N PRO A 163 0.89 1.90 16.57
CA PRO A 163 1.69 2.06 17.76
C PRO A 163 0.76 2.14 18.97
N THR A 164 1.03 1.33 19.97
CA THR A 164 0.39 1.47 21.28
C THR A 164 0.68 2.88 21.80
N LYS A 165 -0.35 3.65 22.06
CA LYS A 165 -0.19 4.93 22.75
C LYS A 165 0.52 4.64 24.09
N ALA A 166 1.72 5.13 24.17
CA ALA A 166 2.44 5.14 25.43
C ALA A 166 1.76 6.11 26.39
#